data_48c0a3fc313aec9d70105a9663d86ab7
#
_entry.id   48c0a3fc313aec9d70105a9663d86ab7
#
_cell.length_a   1.000
_cell.length_b   1.000
_cell.length_c   1.000
_cell.angle_alpha   90.00
_cell.angle_beta   90.00
_cell.angle_gamma   90.00
#
_symmetry.space_group_name_H-M   'P 1'
#
loop_
_entity.id
_entity.type
_entity.pdbx_description
1 polymer ?
#
loop_
_entity_poly.entity_id
_entity_poly.type
_entity_poly.pdbx_seq_one_letter_code
_entity_poly.pdbx_strand_id
1 'polypeptide(L)'
;MATVKRRGNAWQATFRGPDGRERTRTFPRKVDAENWAADERSKLMRGEWIDPRSGRVTVKAFADPWLARRQDLSVRTVELYRYLLDGHILPSLGGVPLAALTPSVVAAWYAKLATEHKTTAAKAYRLLSQIMRAAVADRMIGSNPCQVKGGGVENAAERPIASVAEVGALADAMPEHLRVAVLLASWCQLRRAELLGLRRRDVDLLHGTLSVAVTRTKTMAGEMIEKAPKSEAGRRTVAIPSNVVPALTAHLERYVGSDPDSAVIVGEKGGRLLPQVLSASWSKAREKVGRTDLRLHDLRHSGLTWAAATGATIAELMRRAGHGSPAAALRYQHATEDRDRALADALAGLASSARVASITPRERKTLRISSKPSESLQHAPSASTT
;
A
#
# COMPACT_ATOMS: atom_id res chain seq x y z
N MET A 1 42.57 -7.18 21.35
CA MET A 1 43.70 -6.23 21.26
C MET A 1 44.22 -6.18 19.84
N ALA A 2 44.73 -5.04 19.38
CA ALA A 2 45.39 -4.93 18.08
C ALA A 2 46.87 -4.68 18.31
N THR A 3 47.72 -5.35 17.54
CA THR A 3 49.22 -5.25 17.67
C THR A 3 49.79 -4.99 16.28
N VAL A 4 50.91 -4.21 16.25
CA VAL A 4 51.64 -3.92 15.00
C VAL A 4 53.08 -4.37 15.19
N LYS A 5 53.59 -5.21 14.28
CA LYS A 5 54.93 -5.75 14.31
C LYS A 5 55.61 -5.61 12.94
N ARG A 6 56.91 -5.39 12.92
CA ARG A 6 57.72 -5.41 11.68
C ARG A 6 57.94 -6.87 11.26
N ARG A 7 57.77 -7.14 9.95
CA ARG A 7 58.05 -8.46 9.36
C ARG A 7 58.78 -8.28 8.03
N GLY A 8 60.12 -8.43 8.10
CA GLY A 8 60.98 -8.12 6.95
C GLY A 8 60.90 -6.62 6.57
N ASN A 9 60.57 -6.34 5.30
CA ASN A 9 60.42 -4.97 4.77
C ASN A 9 58.99 -4.42 4.90
N ALA A 10 58.09 -5.11 5.61
CA ALA A 10 56.72 -4.71 5.77
C ALA A 10 56.27 -4.68 7.23
N TRP A 11 55.11 -4.08 7.50
CA TRP A 11 54.50 -3.99 8.81
C TRP A 11 53.22 -4.80 8.85
N GLN A 12 53.11 -5.70 9.82
CA GLN A 12 51.97 -6.58 10.03
C GLN A 12 51.14 -6.05 11.20
N ALA A 13 49.88 -5.70 10.93
CA ALA A 13 48.91 -5.40 11.95
C ALA A 13 48.02 -6.62 12.19
N THR A 14 47.86 -6.99 13.49
CA THR A 14 46.99 -8.09 13.91
C THR A 14 45.93 -7.55 14.83
N PHE A 15 44.68 -7.91 14.55
CA PHE A 15 43.50 -7.54 15.31
C PHE A 15 42.74 -8.80 15.71
N ARG A 16 42.30 -8.90 16.97
CA ARG A 16 41.45 -9.99 17.44
C ARG A 16 40.00 -9.53 17.49
N GLY A 17 39.15 -10.16 16.66
CA GLY A 17 37.74 -9.88 16.61
C GLY A 17 36.97 -10.37 17.83
N PRO A 18 35.63 -10.04 17.92
CA PRO A 18 34.76 -10.51 19.00
C PRO A 18 34.59 -12.02 19.03
N ASP A 19 34.78 -12.69 17.90
CA ASP A 19 34.79 -14.16 17.74
C ASP A 19 36.08 -14.84 18.24
N GLY A 20 37.00 -14.09 18.87
CA GLY A 20 38.27 -14.56 19.37
C GLY A 20 39.33 -14.82 18.28
N ARG A 21 38.97 -14.70 17.00
CA ARG A 21 39.89 -14.98 15.89
C ARG A 21 40.80 -13.80 15.59
N GLU A 22 42.07 -14.10 15.28
CA GLU A 22 43.02 -13.10 14.83
C GLU A 22 42.92 -12.85 13.34
N ARG A 23 42.95 -11.57 12.97
CA ARG A 23 42.97 -11.09 11.58
C ARG A 23 44.19 -10.26 11.37
N THR A 24 44.95 -10.60 10.35
CA THR A 24 46.25 -10.01 10.07
C THR A 24 46.21 -9.35 8.70
N ARG A 25 46.77 -8.14 8.64
CA ARG A 25 46.99 -7.41 7.37
C ARG A 25 48.38 -6.83 7.33
N THR A 26 49.03 -6.90 6.16
CA THR A 26 50.39 -6.41 5.93
C THR A 26 50.37 -5.09 5.16
N PHE A 27 51.23 -4.17 5.59
CA PHE A 27 51.31 -2.82 5.01
C PHE A 27 52.76 -2.45 4.72
N PRO A 28 53.05 -1.66 3.69
CA PRO A 28 54.41 -1.16 3.40
C PRO A 28 54.93 -0.22 4.49
N ARG A 29 54.07 0.61 5.08
CA ARG A 29 54.44 1.61 6.08
C ARG A 29 53.83 1.30 7.45
N LYS A 30 54.56 1.67 8.51
CA LYS A 30 54.13 1.51 9.89
C LYS A 30 52.84 2.25 10.20
N VAL A 31 52.75 3.50 9.76
CA VAL A 31 51.59 4.38 9.97
C VAL A 31 50.32 3.76 9.42
N ASP A 32 50.34 3.13 8.22
CA ASP A 32 49.16 2.52 7.62
C ASP A 32 48.70 1.31 8.45
N ALA A 33 49.64 0.53 9.00
CA ALA A 33 49.33 -0.59 9.88
C ALA A 33 48.71 -0.14 11.21
N GLU A 34 49.24 0.94 11.79
CA GLU A 34 48.71 1.53 13.04
C GLU A 34 47.32 2.14 12.83
N ASN A 35 47.13 2.89 11.73
CA ASN A 35 45.83 3.45 11.39
C ASN A 35 44.75 2.37 11.17
N TRP A 36 45.10 1.31 10.45
CA TRP A 36 44.17 0.19 10.28
C TRP A 36 43.83 -0.47 11.62
N ALA A 37 44.81 -0.70 12.48
CA ALA A 37 44.60 -1.32 13.79
C ALA A 37 43.74 -0.43 14.71
N ALA A 38 43.91 0.88 14.65
CA ALA A 38 43.12 1.86 15.38
C ALA A 38 41.67 1.92 14.86
N ASP A 39 41.47 1.90 13.54
CA ASP A 39 40.16 1.89 12.91
C ASP A 39 39.35 0.63 13.26
N GLU A 40 39.96 -0.55 13.15
CA GLU A 40 39.31 -1.81 13.55
C GLU A 40 38.91 -1.82 15.03
N ARG A 41 39.78 -1.27 15.92
CA ARG A 41 39.46 -1.10 17.35
C ARG A 41 38.30 -0.13 17.55
N SER A 42 38.30 1.00 16.86
CA SER A 42 37.26 2.01 16.94
C SER A 42 35.91 1.44 16.48
N LYS A 43 35.87 0.71 15.36
CA LYS A 43 34.66 0.00 14.87
C LYS A 43 34.15 -1.01 15.91
N LEU A 44 35.05 -1.74 16.57
CA LEU A 44 34.67 -2.68 17.63
C LEU A 44 34.05 -1.96 18.83
N MET A 45 34.65 -0.87 19.28
CA MET A 45 34.15 -0.07 20.42
C MET A 45 32.75 0.55 20.12
N ARG A 46 32.52 0.98 18.91
CA ARG A 46 31.20 1.49 18.46
C ARG A 46 30.20 0.39 18.14
N GLY A 47 30.58 -0.88 18.21
CA GLY A 47 29.72 -2.00 17.83
C GLY A 47 29.47 -2.12 16.32
N GLU A 48 30.21 -1.40 15.51
CA GLU A 48 30.08 -1.34 14.03
C GLU A 48 30.91 -2.39 13.30
N TRP A 49 31.70 -3.16 14.07
CA TRP A 49 32.61 -4.15 13.49
C TRP A 49 31.83 -5.31 12.85
N ILE A 50 32.17 -5.61 11.59
CA ILE A 50 31.57 -6.69 10.78
C ILE A 50 32.70 -7.62 10.37
N ASP A 51 32.51 -8.94 10.54
CA ASP A 51 33.46 -9.92 10.04
C ASP A 51 33.57 -9.86 8.51
N PRO A 52 34.76 -9.57 7.93
CA PRO A 52 34.90 -9.54 6.47
C PRO A 52 34.56 -10.87 5.79
N ARG A 53 34.47 -11.98 6.52
CA ARG A 53 34.07 -13.28 6.00
C ARG A 53 32.56 -13.45 5.92
N SER A 54 31.81 -12.78 6.79
CA SER A 54 30.34 -12.87 6.83
C SER A 54 29.72 -12.47 5.49
N GLY A 55 30.26 -11.45 4.84
CA GLY A 55 29.80 -10.98 3.54
C GLY A 55 30.12 -11.90 2.35
N ARG A 56 30.84 -13.02 2.55
CA ARG A 56 31.11 -14.02 1.49
C ARG A 56 29.91 -14.94 1.22
N VAL A 57 28.95 -14.97 2.13
CA VAL A 57 27.67 -15.67 1.91
C VAL A 57 26.98 -15.09 0.69
N THR A 58 26.50 -15.95 -0.20
CA THR A 58 25.81 -15.48 -1.42
C THR A 58 24.39 -15.01 -1.10
N VAL A 59 23.81 -14.18 -1.99
CA VAL A 59 22.43 -13.71 -1.87
C VAL A 59 21.47 -14.88 -1.71
N LYS A 60 21.63 -15.96 -2.50
CA LYS A 60 20.78 -17.16 -2.41
C LYS A 60 20.92 -17.84 -1.05
N ALA A 61 22.14 -18.08 -0.61
CA ALA A 61 22.42 -18.78 0.65
C ALA A 61 21.89 -18.00 1.88
N PHE A 62 21.74 -16.69 1.78
CA PHE A 62 21.13 -15.86 2.82
C PHE A 62 19.60 -15.77 2.66
N ALA A 63 19.09 -15.57 1.44
CA ALA A 63 17.68 -15.33 1.18
C ALA A 63 16.77 -16.55 1.44
N ASP A 64 17.24 -17.76 1.11
CA ASP A 64 16.44 -18.99 1.28
C ASP A 64 16.14 -19.28 2.77
N PRO A 65 17.11 -19.31 3.70
CA PRO A 65 16.83 -19.47 5.13
C PRO A 65 16.05 -18.27 5.71
N TRP A 66 16.30 -17.06 5.21
CA TRP A 66 15.56 -15.86 5.63
C TRP A 66 14.06 -16.02 5.32
N LEU A 67 13.69 -16.44 4.11
CA LEU A 67 12.29 -16.65 3.74
C LEU A 67 11.68 -17.81 4.52
N ALA A 68 12.41 -18.91 4.73
CA ALA A 68 11.91 -20.08 5.47
C ALA A 68 11.54 -19.75 6.92
N ARG A 69 12.23 -18.81 7.57
CA ARG A 69 11.95 -18.36 8.94
C ARG A 69 10.76 -17.40 9.07
N ARG A 70 10.20 -16.90 7.97
CA ARG A 70 9.13 -15.90 7.97
C ARG A 70 7.75 -16.53 8.21
N GLN A 71 7.48 -16.93 9.45
CA GLN A 71 6.18 -17.49 9.87
C GLN A 71 5.07 -16.43 9.97
N ASP A 72 5.43 -15.16 10.02
CA ASP A 72 4.53 -14.01 10.06
C ASP A 72 3.82 -13.76 8.72
N LEU A 73 4.30 -14.35 7.63
CA LEU A 73 3.79 -14.12 6.29
C LEU A 73 2.61 -15.06 5.96
N SER A 74 1.64 -14.52 5.23
CA SER A 74 0.59 -15.37 4.66
C SER A 74 1.15 -16.29 3.57
N VAL A 75 0.54 -17.47 3.37
CA VAL A 75 0.92 -18.43 2.31
C VAL A 75 1.10 -17.73 0.96
N ARG A 76 0.14 -16.89 0.54
CA ARG A 76 0.25 -16.15 -0.72
C ARG A 76 1.40 -15.15 -0.77
N THR A 77 1.81 -14.60 0.37
CA THR A 77 2.97 -13.70 0.42
C THR A 77 4.26 -14.49 0.27
N VAL A 78 4.34 -15.66 0.90
CA VAL A 78 5.48 -16.59 0.74
C VAL A 78 5.59 -17.06 -0.71
N GLU A 79 4.47 -17.46 -1.34
CA GLU A 79 4.41 -17.83 -2.76
C GLU A 79 4.89 -16.69 -3.67
N LEU A 80 4.42 -15.46 -3.42
CA LEU A 80 4.86 -14.28 -4.17
C LEU A 80 6.36 -14.03 -4.00
N TYR A 81 6.87 -14.13 -2.76
CA TYR A 81 8.29 -13.92 -2.48
C TYR A 81 9.15 -15.01 -3.15
N ARG A 82 8.70 -16.27 -3.12
CA ARG A 82 9.36 -17.36 -3.83
C ARG A 82 9.39 -17.11 -5.34
N TYR A 83 8.25 -16.75 -5.93
CA TYR A 83 8.18 -16.38 -7.34
C TYR A 83 9.14 -15.23 -7.71
N LEU A 84 9.21 -14.18 -6.88
CA LEU A 84 10.11 -13.05 -7.14
C LEU A 84 11.59 -13.43 -6.96
N LEU A 85 11.89 -14.27 -5.97
CA LEU A 85 13.24 -14.78 -5.77
C LEU A 85 13.69 -15.65 -6.94
N ASP A 86 12.94 -16.72 -7.22
CA ASP A 86 13.35 -17.73 -8.18
C ASP A 86 13.32 -17.23 -9.63
N GLY A 87 12.32 -16.38 -9.95
CA GLY A 87 12.13 -15.87 -11.32
C GLY A 87 12.92 -14.61 -11.65
N HIS A 88 13.21 -13.75 -10.65
CA HIS A 88 13.69 -12.39 -10.97
C HIS A 88 14.94 -11.94 -10.20
N ILE A 89 15.17 -12.43 -8.99
CA ILE A 89 16.33 -12.02 -8.17
C ILE A 89 17.48 -13.00 -8.30
N LEU A 90 17.25 -14.26 -7.99
CA LEU A 90 18.30 -15.29 -7.90
C LEU A 90 18.96 -15.63 -9.25
N PRO A 91 18.29 -15.58 -10.41
CA PRO A 91 18.95 -15.85 -11.69
C PRO A 91 20.11 -14.89 -11.97
N SER A 92 20.01 -13.64 -11.52
CA SER A 92 21.04 -12.61 -11.76
C SER A 92 21.95 -12.38 -10.54
N LEU A 93 21.41 -12.44 -9.34
CA LEU A 93 22.10 -12.01 -8.11
C LEU A 93 22.37 -13.16 -7.15
N GLY A 94 21.79 -14.34 -7.37
CA GLY A 94 21.82 -15.43 -6.40
C GLY A 94 23.21 -15.92 -6.04
N GLY A 95 24.13 -15.97 -6.99
CA GLY A 95 25.52 -16.36 -6.79
C GLY A 95 26.45 -15.25 -6.30
N VAL A 96 25.96 -13.99 -6.24
CA VAL A 96 26.76 -12.83 -5.83
C VAL A 96 26.95 -12.86 -4.32
N PRO A 97 28.19 -12.75 -3.79
CA PRO A 97 28.42 -12.55 -2.35
C PRO A 97 27.74 -11.27 -1.86
N LEU A 98 27.18 -11.29 -0.64
CA LEU A 98 26.51 -10.12 -0.06
C LEU A 98 27.41 -8.88 -0.04
N ALA A 99 28.71 -9.04 0.27
CA ALA A 99 29.68 -7.94 0.28
C ALA A 99 30.03 -7.40 -1.12
N ALA A 100 29.79 -8.17 -2.18
CA ALA A 100 30.01 -7.76 -3.56
C ALA A 100 28.74 -7.13 -4.21
N LEU A 101 27.59 -7.18 -3.52
CA LEU A 101 26.36 -6.57 -3.98
C LEU A 101 26.38 -5.07 -3.73
N THR A 102 26.98 -4.32 -4.65
CA THR A 102 27.11 -2.86 -4.57
C THR A 102 25.83 -2.15 -5.06
N PRO A 103 25.62 -0.86 -4.72
CA PRO A 103 24.50 -0.08 -5.27
C PRO A 103 24.45 -0.06 -6.80
N SER A 104 25.60 -0.04 -7.47
CA SER A 104 25.67 -0.07 -8.94
C SER A 104 25.21 -1.41 -9.51
N VAL A 105 25.58 -2.54 -8.90
CA VAL A 105 25.10 -3.87 -9.30
C VAL A 105 23.58 -3.98 -9.14
N VAL A 106 23.04 -3.51 -8.03
CA VAL A 106 21.58 -3.49 -7.80
C VAL A 106 20.87 -2.58 -8.78
N ALA A 107 21.42 -1.40 -9.07
CA ALA A 107 20.83 -0.45 -10.02
C ALA A 107 20.80 -1.04 -11.45
N ALA A 108 21.88 -1.67 -11.89
CA ALA A 108 21.95 -2.32 -13.21
C ALA A 108 20.94 -3.48 -13.35
N TRP A 109 20.85 -4.35 -12.34
CA TRP A 109 19.85 -5.41 -12.28
C TRP A 109 18.43 -4.85 -12.32
N TYR A 110 18.13 -3.84 -11.50
CA TYR A 110 16.82 -3.21 -11.45
C TYR A 110 16.43 -2.58 -12.78
N ALA A 111 17.33 -1.82 -13.41
CA ALA A 111 17.10 -1.16 -14.70
C ALA A 111 16.74 -2.18 -15.79
N LYS A 112 17.49 -3.28 -15.87
CA LYS A 112 17.23 -4.37 -16.82
C LYS A 112 15.82 -4.95 -16.60
N LEU A 113 15.47 -5.30 -15.36
CA LEU A 113 14.17 -5.89 -15.04
C LEU A 113 13.02 -4.91 -15.26
N ALA A 114 13.23 -3.62 -14.98
CA ALA A 114 12.22 -2.58 -15.14
C ALA A 114 11.88 -2.26 -16.60
N THR A 115 12.79 -2.52 -17.54
CA THR A 115 12.55 -2.35 -18.97
C THR A 115 11.42 -3.27 -19.45
N GLU A 116 11.41 -4.51 -18.97
CA GLU A 116 10.42 -5.51 -19.40
C GLU A 116 9.18 -5.54 -18.47
N HIS A 117 9.40 -5.37 -17.16
CA HIS A 117 8.38 -5.65 -16.14
C HIS A 117 8.39 -4.63 -15.00
N LYS A 118 8.01 -3.39 -15.24
CA LYS A 118 8.06 -2.28 -14.26
C LYS A 118 7.46 -2.63 -12.88
N THR A 119 6.25 -3.17 -12.85
CA THR A 119 5.57 -3.53 -11.59
C THR A 119 6.26 -4.69 -10.86
N THR A 120 6.73 -5.70 -11.59
CA THR A 120 7.47 -6.84 -11.03
C THR A 120 8.83 -6.38 -10.51
N ALA A 121 9.52 -5.50 -11.23
CA ALA A 121 10.79 -4.90 -10.81
C ALA A 121 10.65 -4.16 -9.48
N ALA A 122 9.61 -3.34 -9.33
CA ALA A 122 9.36 -2.63 -8.07
C ALA A 122 9.10 -3.59 -6.90
N LYS A 123 8.36 -4.68 -7.12
CA LYS A 123 8.10 -5.71 -6.10
C LYS A 123 9.36 -6.49 -5.75
N ALA A 124 10.12 -6.93 -6.76
CA ALA A 124 11.38 -7.64 -6.57
C ALA A 124 12.42 -6.77 -5.85
N TYR A 125 12.49 -5.49 -6.20
CA TYR A 125 13.37 -4.53 -5.52
C TYR A 125 13.01 -4.33 -4.04
N ARG A 126 11.72 -4.21 -3.72
CA ARG A 126 11.27 -4.13 -2.32
C ARG A 126 11.64 -5.39 -1.53
N LEU A 127 11.48 -6.57 -2.15
CA LEU A 127 11.85 -7.84 -1.53
C LEU A 127 13.36 -7.92 -1.31
N LEU A 128 14.18 -7.61 -2.33
CA LEU A 128 15.63 -7.57 -2.20
C LEU A 128 16.05 -6.60 -1.09
N SER A 129 15.47 -5.40 -1.05
CA SER A 129 15.75 -4.41 -0.01
C SER A 129 15.40 -4.89 1.40
N GLN A 130 14.33 -5.69 1.57
CA GLN A 130 13.99 -6.31 2.85
C GLN A 130 15.03 -7.36 3.26
N ILE A 131 15.47 -8.20 2.33
CA ILE A 131 16.50 -9.21 2.55
C ILE A 131 17.82 -8.54 2.91
N MET A 132 18.23 -7.49 2.20
CA MET A 132 19.46 -6.76 2.49
C MET A 132 19.39 -6.01 3.83
N ARG A 133 18.22 -5.50 4.23
CA ARG A 133 18.02 -4.95 5.59
C ARG A 133 18.22 -6.01 6.68
N ALA A 134 17.74 -7.22 6.45
CA ALA A 134 18.00 -8.33 7.36
C ALA A 134 19.49 -8.68 7.41
N ALA A 135 20.18 -8.70 6.26
CA ALA A 135 21.62 -8.93 6.21
C ALA A 135 22.43 -7.86 6.96
N VAL A 136 21.98 -6.60 6.94
CA VAL A 136 22.56 -5.52 7.78
C VAL A 136 22.28 -5.78 9.26
N ALA A 137 21.05 -6.12 9.63
CA ALA A 137 20.67 -6.43 11.01
C ALA A 137 21.46 -7.64 11.57
N ASP A 138 21.71 -8.66 10.74
CA ASP A 138 22.50 -9.84 11.06
C ASP A 138 24.02 -9.56 10.98
N ARG A 139 24.45 -8.31 10.75
CA ARG A 139 25.86 -7.88 10.63
C ARG A 139 26.65 -8.64 9.54
N MET A 140 25.97 -9.05 8.47
CA MET A 140 26.61 -9.68 7.32
C MET A 140 27.23 -8.64 6.37
N ILE A 141 26.61 -7.46 6.27
CA ILE A 141 27.05 -6.30 5.48
C ILE A 141 26.84 -5.00 6.26
N GLY A 142 27.62 -3.96 5.95
CA GLY A 142 27.57 -2.68 6.68
C GLY A 142 26.42 -1.77 6.30
N SER A 143 25.92 -1.89 5.07
CA SER A 143 24.83 -1.03 4.58
C SER A 143 23.98 -1.76 3.55
N ASN A 144 22.75 -1.30 3.38
CA ASN A 144 21.85 -1.85 2.37
C ASN A 144 22.22 -1.29 0.98
N PRO A 145 22.57 -2.13 0.00
CA PRO A 145 22.91 -1.69 -1.35
C PRO A 145 21.73 -1.25 -2.20
N CYS A 146 20.49 -1.45 -1.73
CA CYS A 146 19.27 -1.05 -2.45
C CYS A 146 19.02 0.45 -2.28
N GLN A 147 19.70 1.28 -3.06
CA GLN A 147 19.67 2.74 -2.98
C GLN A 147 19.02 3.41 -4.21
N VAL A 148 18.36 2.66 -5.09
CA VAL A 148 17.66 3.22 -6.26
C VAL A 148 16.49 4.07 -5.81
N LYS A 149 16.53 5.38 -6.07
CA LYS A 149 15.46 6.32 -5.73
C LYS A 149 14.17 5.91 -6.46
N GLY A 150 13.10 5.69 -5.72
CA GLY A 150 11.81 5.28 -6.29
C GLY A 150 11.73 3.83 -6.77
N GLY A 151 12.82 3.03 -6.66
CA GLY A 151 12.87 1.65 -7.18
C GLY A 151 11.78 0.71 -6.64
N GLY A 152 11.26 0.98 -5.42
CA GLY A 152 10.16 0.22 -4.84
C GLY A 152 8.77 0.80 -5.10
N VAL A 153 8.65 1.88 -5.86
CA VAL A 153 7.37 2.56 -6.11
C VAL A 153 6.71 1.95 -7.36
N GLU A 154 5.47 1.52 -7.21
CA GLU A 154 4.64 1.08 -8.34
C GLU A 154 3.88 2.30 -8.87
N ASN A 155 4.35 2.91 -9.96
CA ASN A 155 3.61 3.95 -10.68
C ASN A 155 2.52 3.25 -11.52
N ALA A 156 1.40 2.92 -10.87
CA ALA A 156 0.23 2.43 -11.57
C ALA A 156 -0.51 3.62 -12.19
N ALA A 157 -0.92 3.49 -13.45
CA ALA A 157 -1.87 4.42 -14.05
C ALA A 157 -3.16 4.48 -13.22
N GLU A 158 -3.82 5.62 -13.27
CA GLU A 158 -5.14 5.79 -12.66
C GLU A 158 -6.09 4.71 -13.16
N ARG A 159 -6.86 4.14 -12.23
CA ARG A 159 -7.75 3.04 -12.58
C ARG A 159 -9.05 3.59 -13.18
N PRO A 160 -9.55 2.96 -14.25
CA PRO A 160 -10.79 3.38 -14.87
C PRO A 160 -11.96 3.22 -13.89
N ILE A 161 -12.89 4.17 -13.97
CA ILE A 161 -14.13 4.17 -13.20
C ILE A 161 -15.27 3.78 -14.16
N ALA A 162 -16.09 2.81 -13.77
CA ALA A 162 -17.31 2.49 -14.48
C ALA A 162 -18.43 3.44 -14.05
N SER A 163 -19.26 3.87 -14.97
CA SER A 163 -20.52 4.56 -14.68
C SER A 163 -21.58 3.59 -14.13
N VAL A 164 -22.63 4.12 -13.53
CA VAL A 164 -23.75 3.32 -13.02
C VAL A 164 -24.42 2.51 -14.14
N ALA A 165 -24.59 3.13 -15.33
CA ALA A 165 -25.17 2.47 -16.49
C ALA A 165 -24.30 1.31 -17.00
N GLU A 166 -22.97 1.50 -17.05
CA GLU A 166 -22.04 0.44 -17.45
C GLU A 166 -22.02 -0.73 -16.45
N VAL A 167 -22.16 -0.46 -15.15
CA VAL A 167 -22.28 -1.54 -14.15
C VAL A 167 -23.57 -2.34 -14.36
N GLY A 168 -24.67 -1.70 -14.70
CA GLY A 168 -25.91 -2.37 -15.10
C GLY A 168 -25.69 -3.28 -16.32
N ALA A 169 -25.14 -2.74 -17.40
CA ALA A 169 -24.82 -3.50 -18.61
C ALA A 169 -23.84 -4.66 -18.37
N LEU A 170 -22.83 -4.45 -17.54
CA LEU A 170 -21.88 -5.49 -17.15
C LEU A 170 -22.56 -6.60 -16.33
N ALA A 171 -23.46 -6.25 -15.42
CA ALA A 171 -24.24 -7.23 -14.65
C ALA A 171 -25.16 -8.06 -15.58
N ASP A 172 -25.80 -7.42 -16.57
CA ASP A 172 -26.66 -8.09 -17.54
C ASP A 172 -25.87 -8.97 -18.53
N ALA A 173 -24.63 -8.63 -18.79
CA ALA A 173 -23.73 -9.42 -19.64
C ALA A 173 -23.13 -10.64 -18.94
N MET A 174 -23.20 -10.71 -17.61
CA MET A 174 -22.76 -11.90 -16.84
C MET A 174 -23.78 -13.04 -16.97
N PRO A 175 -23.34 -14.31 -16.79
CA PRO A 175 -24.28 -15.40 -16.53
C PRO A 175 -25.21 -15.06 -15.36
N GLU A 176 -26.49 -15.41 -15.44
CA GLU A 176 -27.52 -14.97 -14.50
C GLU A 176 -27.16 -15.25 -13.03
N HIS A 177 -26.63 -16.47 -12.74
CA HIS A 177 -26.18 -16.86 -11.41
C HIS A 177 -24.92 -16.11 -10.91
N LEU A 178 -24.25 -15.32 -11.76
CA LEU A 178 -23.09 -14.49 -11.41
C LEU A 178 -23.37 -12.99 -11.45
N ARG A 179 -24.55 -12.58 -11.91
CA ARG A 179 -24.97 -11.16 -11.99
C ARG A 179 -24.80 -10.45 -10.65
N VAL A 180 -25.20 -11.09 -9.56
CA VAL A 180 -25.10 -10.51 -8.22
C VAL A 180 -23.67 -10.21 -7.79
N ALA A 181 -22.67 -10.92 -8.32
CA ALA A 181 -21.26 -10.64 -8.00
C ALA A 181 -20.81 -9.26 -8.48
N VAL A 182 -21.32 -8.79 -9.65
CA VAL A 182 -21.08 -7.45 -10.17
C VAL A 182 -21.74 -6.40 -9.28
N LEU A 183 -23.01 -6.63 -8.89
CA LEU A 183 -23.76 -5.72 -8.03
C LEU A 183 -23.11 -5.59 -6.64
N LEU A 184 -22.72 -6.70 -6.01
CA LEU A 184 -22.07 -6.66 -4.71
C LEU A 184 -20.66 -6.07 -4.76
N ALA A 185 -19.91 -6.29 -5.86
CA ALA A 185 -18.60 -5.69 -6.04
C ALA A 185 -18.67 -4.16 -6.14
N SER A 186 -19.64 -3.62 -6.87
CA SER A 186 -19.81 -2.19 -7.08
C SER A 186 -20.53 -1.51 -5.90
N TRP A 187 -21.74 -1.95 -5.59
CA TRP A 187 -22.61 -1.28 -4.63
C TRP A 187 -22.29 -1.56 -3.15
N CYS A 188 -21.80 -2.77 -2.85
CA CYS A 188 -21.34 -3.12 -1.49
C CYS A 188 -19.80 -3.08 -1.36
N GLN A 189 -19.10 -2.73 -2.41
CA GLN A 189 -17.63 -2.60 -2.50
C GLN A 189 -16.87 -3.84 -2.01
N LEU A 190 -17.38 -5.05 -2.27
CA LEU A 190 -16.73 -6.29 -1.88
C LEU A 190 -15.51 -6.60 -2.75
N ARG A 191 -14.46 -7.10 -2.10
CA ARG A 191 -13.31 -7.66 -2.83
C ARG A 191 -13.66 -9.02 -3.41
N ARG A 192 -12.99 -9.43 -4.50
CA ARG A 192 -13.22 -10.76 -5.10
C ARG A 192 -13.14 -11.91 -4.09
N ALA A 193 -12.17 -11.86 -3.17
CA ALA A 193 -12.03 -12.89 -2.15
C ALA A 193 -13.16 -12.87 -1.10
N GLU A 194 -13.72 -11.70 -0.83
CA GLU A 194 -14.89 -11.51 0.05
C GLU A 194 -16.17 -12.03 -0.63
N LEU A 195 -16.36 -11.73 -1.92
CA LEU A 195 -17.45 -12.26 -2.72
C LEU A 195 -17.47 -13.80 -2.70
N LEU A 196 -16.30 -14.42 -2.96
CA LEU A 196 -16.17 -15.87 -3.00
C LEU A 196 -16.26 -16.53 -1.61
N GLY A 197 -16.06 -15.77 -0.54
CA GLY A 197 -16.18 -16.21 0.84
C GLY A 197 -17.54 -15.93 1.46
N LEU A 198 -18.43 -15.16 0.79
CA LEU A 198 -19.73 -14.77 1.32
C LEU A 198 -20.66 -15.97 1.40
N ARG A 199 -21.29 -16.16 2.56
CA ARG A 199 -22.22 -17.26 2.85
C ARG A 199 -23.62 -16.72 3.07
N ARG A 200 -24.64 -17.60 2.95
CA ARG A 200 -26.02 -17.23 3.17
C ARG A 200 -26.26 -16.52 4.50
N ARG A 201 -25.70 -17.04 5.60
CA ARG A 201 -25.80 -16.45 6.95
C ARG A 201 -25.14 -15.08 7.10
N ASP A 202 -24.27 -14.72 6.17
CA ASP A 202 -23.60 -13.44 6.18
C ASP A 202 -24.48 -12.32 5.55
N VAL A 203 -25.66 -12.67 4.99
CA VAL A 203 -26.62 -11.76 4.36
C VAL A 203 -27.89 -11.66 5.21
N ASP A 204 -28.16 -10.47 5.70
CA ASP A 204 -29.38 -10.15 6.46
C ASP A 204 -30.25 -9.22 5.62
N LEU A 205 -31.21 -9.82 4.92
CA LEU A 205 -32.16 -9.08 4.07
C LEU A 205 -33.18 -8.28 4.90
N LEU A 206 -33.49 -8.71 6.13
CA LEU A 206 -34.42 -8.02 7.01
C LEU A 206 -33.91 -6.63 7.39
N HIS A 207 -32.61 -6.59 7.77
CA HIS A 207 -31.95 -5.34 8.14
C HIS A 207 -31.21 -4.69 6.95
N GLY A 208 -31.25 -5.28 5.76
CA GLY A 208 -30.55 -4.77 4.57
C GLY A 208 -29.05 -4.68 4.72
N THR A 209 -28.42 -5.68 5.36
CA THR A 209 -26.97 -5.67 5.61
C THR A 209 -26.30 -6.98 5.17
N LEU A 210 -25.00 -6.91 4.94
CA LEU A 210 -24.15 -8.08 4.77
C LEU A 210 -22.88 -7.96 5.61
N SER A 211 -22.39 -9.09 6.11
CA SER A 211 -21.20 -9.18 6.94
C SER A 211 -20.04 -9.82 6.20
N VAL A 212 -18.87 -9.20 6.24
CA VAL A 212 -17.64 -9.76 5.67
C VAL A 212 -16.87 -10.48 6.76
N ALA A 213 -17.11 -11.77 6.89
CA ALA A 213 -16.51 -12.61 7.92
C ALA A 213 -15.39 -13.51 7.39
N VAL A 214 -15.48 -13.92 6.11
CA VAL A 214 -14.57 -14.89 5.48
C VAL A 214 -14.10 -14.36 4.12
N THR A 215 -12.87 -14.69 3.79
CA THR A 215 -12.30 -14.51 2.46
C THR A 215 -11.87 -15.86 1.90
N ARG A 216 -12.13 -16.10 0.61
CA ARG A 216 -11.76 -17.32 -0.09
C ARG A 216 -10.86 -17.03 -1.26
N THR A 217 -9.66 -17.64 -1.26
CA THR A 217 -8.63 -17.42 -2.26
C THR A 217 -8.01 -18.72 -2.72
N LYS A 218 -7.47 -18.74 -3.93
CA LYS A 218 -6.71 -19.87 -4.47
C LYS A 218 -5.21 -19.60 -4.32
N THR A 219 -4.44 -20.59 -3.84
CA THR A 219 -2.97 -20.55 -3.83
C THR A 219 -2.41 -20.74 -5.23
N MET A 220 -1.11 -20.53 -5.42
CA MET A 220 -0.44 -20.88 -6.67
C MET A 220 -0.39 -22.39 -6.89
N ALA A 221 -0.34 -23.18 -5.82
CA ALA A 221 -0.45 -24.64 -5.86
C ALA A 221 -1.86 -25.16 -6.24
N GLY A 222 -2.84 -24.24 -6.34
CA GLY A 222 -4.20 -24.61 -6.76
C GLY A 222 -5.18 -24.87 -5.60
N GLU A 223 -4.73 -24.86 -4.37
CA GLU A 223 -5.56 -25.08 -3.20
C GLU A 223 -6.46 -23.89 -2.87
N MET A 224 -7.67 -24.18 -2.43
CA MET A 224 -8.61 -23.15 -1.94
C MET A 224 -8.44 -22.93 -0.44
N ILE A 225 -8.08 -21.72 -0.06
CA ILE A 225 -7.93 -21.33 1.34
C ILE A 225 -9.09 -20.41 1.74
N GLU A 226 -9.75 -20.76 2.83
CA GLU A 226 -10.70 -19.90 3.53
C GLU A 226 -10.08 -19.38 4.81
N LYS A 227 -10.18 -18.08 5.05
CA LYS A 227 -9.67 -17.44 6.25
C LYS A 227 -10.44 -16.18 6.59
N ALA A 228 -10.37 -15.77 7.84
CA ALA A 228 -10.82 -14.44 8.24
C ALA A 228 -10.09 -13.34 7.43
N PRO A 229 -10.71 -12.17 7.25
CA PRO A 229 -10.02 -11.01 6.68
C PRO A 229 -8.71 -10.72 7.42
N LYS A 230 -7.70 -10.24 6.67
CA LYS A 230 -6.31 -10.05 7.17
C LYS A 230 -6.21 -9.05 8.32
N SER A 231 -7.13 -8.09 8.41
CA SER A 231 -7.17 -7.05 9.44
C SER A 231 -8.54 -6.98 10.09
N GLU A 232 -8.59 -6.46 11.30
CA GLU A 232 -9.85 -6.20 12.00
C GLU A 232 -10.78 -5.30 11.17
N ALA A 233 -10.25 -4.24 10.55
CA ALA A 233 -11.00 -3.40 9.62
C ALA A 233 -11.59 -4.17 8.42
N GLY A 234 -11.04 -5.32 8.09
CA GLY A 234 -11.58 -6.21 7.05
C GLY A 234 -12.86 -6.92 7.47
N ARG A 235 -13.05 -7.19 8.77
CA ARG A 235 -14.31 -7.68 9.34
C ARG A 235 -15.26 -6.50 9.49
N ARG A 236 -16.33 -6.49 8.75
CA ARG A 236 -17.26 -5.37 8.74
C ARG A 236 -18.64 -5.78 8.29
N THR A 237 -19.62 -5.01 8.71
CA THR A 237 -20.97 -5.07 8.16
C THR A 237 -21.18 -3.89 7.22
N VAL A 238 -21.75 -4.16 6.05
CA VAL A 238 -22.00 -3.20 4.99
C VAL A 238 -23.50 -3.12 4.73
N ALA A 239 -24.09 -1.93 4.75
CA ALA A 239 -25.47 -1.73 4.34
C ALA A 239 -25.61 -1.99 2.83
N ILE A 240 -26.61 -2.75 2.45
CA ILE A 240 -26.95 -3.07 1.06
C ILE A 240 -27.85 -1.95 0.54
N PRO A 241 -27.48 -1.24 -0.53
CA PRO A 241 -28.38 -0.25 -1.14
C PRO A 241 -29.68 -0.88 -1.61
N SER A 242 -30.81 -0.15 -1.44
CA SER A 242 -32.16 -0.66 -1.71
C SER A 242 -32.35 -1.17 -3.15
N ASN A 243 -31.65 -0.59 -4.10
CA ASN A 243 -31.68 -1.02 -5.51
C ASN A 243 -31.03 -2.40 -5.74
N VAL A 244 -30.23 -2.91 -4.80
CA VAL A 244 -29.55 -4.23 -4.90
C VAL A 244 -30.38 -5.32 -4.23
N VAL A 245 -31.17 -4.97 -3.23
CA VAL A 245 -31.95 -5.94 -2.41
C VAL A 245 -32.81 -6.86 -3.26
N PRO A 246 -33.64 -6.39 -4.22
CA PRO A 246 -34.51 -7.30 -5.01
C PRO A 246 -33.69 -8.33 -5.82
N ALA A 247 -32.61 -7.90 -6.46
CA ALA A 247 -31.77 -8.82 -7.24
C ALA A 247 -31.04 -9.83 -6.34
N LEU A 248 -30.63 -9.43 -5.15
CA LEU A 248 -29.98 -10.32 -4.19
C LEU A 248 -30.98 -11.32 -3.60
N THR A 249 -32.21 -10.89 -3.29
CA THR A 249 -33.31 -11.77 -2.81
C THR A 249 -33.61 -12.86 -3.85
N ALA A 250 -33.89 -12.46 -5.08
CA ALA A 250 -34.16 -13.42 -6.16
C ALA A 250 -32.99 -14.40 -6.39
N HIS A 251 -31.75 -13.89 -6.26
CA HIS A 251 -30.55 -14.72 -6.37
C HIS A 251 -30.45 -15.77 -5.24
N LEU A 252 -30.70 -15.35 -3.99
CA LEU A 252 -30.67 -16.26 -2.83
C LEU A 252 -31.73 -17.34 -2.90
N GLU A 253 -32.91 -17.00 -3.40
CA GLU A 253 -34.01 -17.96 -3.57
C GLU A 253 -33.73 -18.96 -4.69
N ARG A 254 -33.19 -18.49 -5.80
CA ARG A 254 -33.05 -19.32 -7.01
C ARG A 254 -31.77 -20.18 -7.04
N TYR A 255 -30.67 -19.67 -6.50
CA TYR A 255 -29.34 -20.27 -6.72
C TYR A 255 -28.65 -20.75 -5.45
N VAL A 256 -29.03 -20.22 -4.28
CA VAL A 256 -28.31 -20.46 -3.04
C VAL A 256 -29.06 -21.47 -2.16
N GLY A 257 -28.37 -22.54 -1.77
CA GLY A 257 -28.96 -23.55 -0.86
C GLY A 257 -29.44 -22.94 0.46
N SER A 258 -30.34 -23.64 1.15
CA SER A 258 -30.94 -23.17 2.40
C SER A 258 -30.00 -23.25 3.61
N ASP A 259 -28.92 -24.01 3.51
CA ASP A 259 -27.91 -24.14 4.57
C ASP A 259 -27.25 -22.74 4.83
N PRO A 260 -27.12 -22.33 6.10
CA PRO A 260 -26.48 -21.08 6.48
C PRO A 260 -25.05 -20.92 5.92
N ASP A 261 -24.32 -22.00 5.72
CA ASP A 261 -22.96 -22.00 5.16
C ASP A 261 -22.92 -22.11 3.63
N SER A 262 -24.08 -22.18 2.96
CA SER A 262 -24.16 -22.14 1.49
C SER A 262 -23.48 -20.89 0.95
N ALA A 263 -22.62 -21.06 -0.08
CA ALA A 263 -21.98 -19.93 -0.74
C ALA A 263 -23.00 -19.05 -1.46
N VAL A 264 -22.91 -17.74 -1.36
CA VAL A 264 -23.75 -16.80 -2.11
C VAL A 264 -23.35 -16.76 -3.58
N ILE A 265 -22.05 -16.77 -3.88
CA ILE A 265 -21.56 -16.83 -5.25
C ILE A 265 -21.29 -18.27 -5.64
N VAL A 266 -22.18 -18.81 -6.44
CA VAL A 266 -22.21 -20.24 -6.81
C VAL A 266 -21.85 -20.47 -8.26
N GLY A 267 -21.41 -21.69 -8.59
CA GLY A 267 -21.28 -22.17 -9.95
C GLY A 267 -22.64 -22.57 -10.53
N GLU A 268 -22.69 -22.86 -11.80
CA GLU A 268 -23.89 -23.23 -12.53
C GLU A 268 -24.63 -24.46 -11.91
N LYS A 269 -23.88 -25.37 -11.29
CA LYS A 269 -24.41 -26.56 -10.60
C LYS A 269 -24.62 -26.35 -9.08
N GLY A 270 -24.67 -25.10 -8.60
CA GLY A 270 -24.92 -24.78 -7.18
C GLY A 270 -23.73 -24.90 -6.25
N GLY A 271 -22.59 -25.43 -6.69
CA GLY A 271 -21.39 -25.55 -5.86
C GLY A 271 -20.61 -24.24 -5.71
N ARG A 272 -19.67 -24.21 -4.75
CA ARG A 272 -18.78 -23.05 -4.50
C ARG A 272 -17.97 -22.70 -5.74
N LEU A 273 -18.09 -21.46 -6.20
CA LEU A 273 -17.43 -20.98 -7.41
C LEU A 273 -15.91 -20.93 -7.28
N LEU A 274 -15.19 -21.33 -8.32
CA LEU A 274 -13.75 -21.16 -8.42
C LEU A 274 -13.39 -19.74 -8.94
N PRO A 275 -12.32 -19.11 -8.44
CA PRO A 275 -11.94 -17.74 -8.84
C PRO A 275 -11.71 -17.57 -10.34
N GLN A 276 -11.20 -18.59 -11.01
CA GLN A 276 -10.94 -18.56 -12.47
C GLN A 276 -12.24 -18.52 -13.29
N VAL A 277 -13.31 -19.19 -12.83
CA VAL A 277 -14.61 -19.19 -13.50
C VAL A 277 -15.20 -17.78 -13.45
N LEU A 278 -15.19 -17.15 -12.27
CA LEU A 278 -15.64 -15.75 -12.13
C LEU A 278 -14.81 -14.82 -13.04
N SER A 279 -13.50 -15.01 -13.11
CA SER A 279 -12.62 -14.19 -13.96
C SER A 279 -12.89 -14.40 -15.45
N ALA A 280 -13.16 -15.61 -15.88
CA ALA A 280 -13.49 -15.92 -17.28
C ALA A 280 -14.84 -15.33 -17.70
N SER A 281 -15.87 -15.47 -16.84
CA SER A 281 -17.19 -14.85 -17.07
C SER A 281 -17.10 -13.33 -17.11
N TRP A 282 -16.32 -12.73 -16.21
CA TRP A 282 -16.04 -11.29 -16.21
C TRP A 282 -15.35 -10.82 -17.49
N SER A 283 -14.34 -11.57 -17.99
CA SER A 283 -13.67 -11.22 -19.25
C SER A 283 -14.66 -11.15 -20.42
N LYS A 284 -15.54 -12.15 -20.55
CA LYS A 284 -16.57 -12.16 -21.58
C LYS A 284 -17.57 -11.00 -21.45
N ALA A 285 -18.01 -10.71 -20.21
CA ALA A 285 -18.95 -9.62 -19.94
C ALA A 285 -18.37 -8.24 -20.31
N ARG A 286 -17.15 -7.94 -19.87
CA ARG A 286 -16.49 -6.66 -20.18
C ARG A 286 -16.20 -6.49 -21.69
N GLU A 287 -15.87 -7.56 -22.39
CA GLU A 287 -15.71 -7.56 -23.85
C GLU A 287 -17.03 -7.23 -24.55
N LYS A 288 -18.14 -7.88 -24.13
CA LYS A 288 -19.48 -7.63 -24.66
C LYS A 288 -19.95 -6.18 -24.47
N VAL A 289 -19.54 -5.54 -23.37
CA VAL A 289 -19.88 -4.15 -23.04
C VAL A 289 -18.85 -3.15 -23.60
N GLY A 290 -17.75 -3.62 -24.20
CA GLY A 290 -16.68 -2.76 -24.73
C GLY A 290 -15.77 -2.13 -23.67
N ARG A 291 -15.76 -2.66 -22.42
CA ARG A 291 -14.96 -2.16 -21.31
C ARG A 291 -13.84 -3.11 -20.94
N THR A 292 -12.99 -3.45 -21.93
CA THR A 292 -11.84 -4.36 -21.75
C THR A 292 -10.76 -3.82 -20.81
N ASP A 293 -10.75 -2.52 -20.54
CA ASP A 293 -9.91 -1.81 -19.60
C ASP A 293 -10.22 -2.13 -18.13
N LEU A 294 -11.49 -2.52 -17.82
CA LEU A 294 -11.96 -2.78 -16.47
C LEU A 294 -11.54 -4.17 -15.96
N ARG A 295 -11.08 -4.22 -14.72
CA ARG A 295 -10.95 -5.45 -13.92
C ARG A 295 -12.13 -5.55 -12.97
N LEU A 296 -12.50 -6.75 -12.54
CA LEU A 296 -13.57 -6.93 -11.55
C LEU A 296 -13.35 -6.10 -10.27
N HIS A 297 -12.08 -5.89 -9.87
CA HIS A 297 -11.74 -5.06 -8.71
C HIS A 297 -12.01 -3.57 -8.91
N ASP A 298 -12.05 -3.10 -10.16
CA ASP A 298 -12.31 -1.70 -10.47
C ASP A 298 -13.77 -1.33 -10.25
N LEU A 299 -14.69 -2.30 -10.20
CA LEU A 299 -16.08 -2.08 -9.77
C LEU A 299 -16.17 -1.60 -8.32
N ARG A 300 -15.37 -2.20 -7.44
CA ARG A 300 -15.24 -1.72 -6.07
C ARG A 300 -14.64 -0.30 -6.03
N HIS A 301 -13.69 -0.04 -6.90
CA HIS A 301 -13.09 1.29 -7.04
C HIS A 301 -14.15 2.31 -7.43
N SER A 302 -14.94 2.01 -8.47
CA SER A 302 -16.07 2.83 -8.93
C SER A 302 -17.07 3.09 -7.81
N GLY A 303 -17.51 2.05 -7.10
CA GLY A 303 -18.45 2.19 -5.99
C GLY A 303 -17.94 3.05 -4.83
N LEU A 304 -16.63 3.01 -4.52
CA LEU A 304 -16.04 3.90 -3.52
C LEU A 304 -15.94 5.34 -4.02
N THR A 305 -15.65 5.55 -5.29
CA THR A 305 -15.67 6.88 -5.91
C THR A 305 -17.07 7.48 -5.87
N TRP A 306 -18.10 6.69 -6.19
CA TRP A 306 -19.48 7.16 -6.06
C TRP A 306 -19.87 7.48 -4.62
N ALA A 307 -19.49 6.63 -3.66
CA ALA A 307 -19.71 6.91 -2.25
C ALA A 307 -19.02 8.20 -1.78
N ALA A 308 -17.80 8.46 -2.24
CA ALA A 308 -17.13 9.72 -1.98
C ALA A 308 -17.87 10.92 -2.61
N ALA A 309 -18.39 10.76 -3.84
CA ALA A 309 -19.16 11.80 -4.52
C ALA A 309 -20.47 12.14 -3.78
N THR A 310 -21.09 11.19 -3.06
CA THR A 310 -22.28 11.48 -2.21
C THR A 310 -21.92 12.23 -0.91
N GLY A 311 -20.65 12.50 -0.65
CA GLY A 311 -20.20 13.22 0.54
C GLY A 311 -19.75 12.37 1.70
N ALA A 312 -19.53 11.07 1.47
CA ALA A 312 -19.02 10.19 2.53
C ALA A 312 -17.68 10.69 3.06
N THR A 313 -17.53 10.69 4.38
CA THR A 313 -16.30 11.02 5.07
C THR A 313 -15.22 9.96 4.84
N ILE A 314 -13.95 10.31 5.09
CA ILE A 314 -12.84 9.33 5.05
C ILE A 314 -13.12 8.14 5.97
N ALA A 315 -13.64 8.37 7.18
CA ALA A 315 -13.95 7.33 8.14
C ALA A 315 -15.05 6.36 7.63
N GLU A 316 -16.10 6.89 7.00
CA GLU A 316 -17.16 6.09 6.39
C GLU A 316 -16.66 5.28 5.20
N LEU A 317 -15.84 5.88 4.32
CA LEU A 317 -15.20 5.17 3.22
C LEU A 317 -14.27 4.06 3.73
N MET A 318 -13.47 4.33 4.77
CA MET A 318 -12.61 3.34 5.40
C MET A 318 -13.43 2.17 5.96
N ARG A 319 -14.47 2.45 6.74
CA ARG A 319 -15.34 1.42 7.33
C ARG A 319 -16.01 0.59 6.24
N ARG A 320 -16.63 1.24 5.24
CA ARG A 320 -17.32 0.57 4.15
C ARG A 320 -16.37 -0.29 3.29
N ALA A 321 -15.18 0.22 3.01
CA ALA A 321 -14.16 -0.50 2.24
C ALA A 321 -13.38 -1.54 3.06
N GLY A 322 -13.35 -1.46 4.37
CA GLY A 322 -12.44 -2.23 5.19
C GLY A 322 -10.98 -1.85 4.89
N HIS A 323 -10.67 -0.53 4.92
CA HIS A 323 -9.32 -0.01 4.77
C HIS A 323 -8.69 0.19 6.13
N GLY A 324 -7.48 -0.35 6.33
CA GLY A 324 -6.72 -0.18 7.56
C GLY A 324 -5.93 1.15 7.65
N SER A 325 -5.95 1.99 6.61
CA SER A 325 -5.26 3.28 6.61
C SER A 325 -6.02 4.36 5.85
N PRO A 326 -5.96 5.64 6.31
CA PRO A 326 -6.58 6.78 5.63
C PRO A 326 -6.06 6.98 4.20
N ALA A 327 -4.78 6.75 3.95
CA ALA A 327 -4.16 6.91 2.64
C ALA A 327 -4.85 6.07 1.54
N ALA A 328 -5.42 4.92 1.90
CA ALA A 328 -6.18 4.10 0.96
C ALA A 328 -7.55 4.69 0.61
N ALA A 329 -8.18 5.45 1.53
CA ALA A 329 -9.48 6.10 1.31
C ALA A 329 -9.35 7.48 0.65
N LEU A 330 -8.28 8.22 0.96
CA LEU A 330 -8.02 9.55 0.39
C LEU A 330 -7.98 9.56 -1.14
N ARG A 331 -7.56 8.46 -1.78
CA ARG A 331 -7.55 8.34 -3.24
C ARG A 331 -8.92 8.48 -3.91
N TYR A 332 -10.00 8.38 -3.15
CA TYR A 332 -11.37 8.54 -3.64
C TYR A 332 -11.94 9.92 -3.41
N GLN A 333 -11.28 10.74 -2.60
CA GLN A 333 -11.69 12.11 -2.32
C GLN A 333 -10.94 13.06 -3.26
N HIS A 334 -11.46 13.21 -4.47
CA HIS A 334 -11.01 14.27 -5.38
C HIS A 334 -11.85 15.51 -5.09
N ALA A 335 -11.18 16.62 -4.74
CA ALA A 335 -11.83 17.92 -4.73
C ALA A 335 -12.10 18.33 -6.17
N THR A 336 -13.36 18.25 -6.60
CA THR A 336 -13.80 18.77 -7.89
C THR A 336 -14.46 20.12 -7.66
N GLU A 337 -14.43 21.00 -8.66
CA GLU A 337 -15.13 22.31 -8.62
C GLU A 337 -16.64 22.13 -8.37
N ASP A 338 -17.25 21.09 -8.96
CA ASP A 338 -18.65 20.74 -8.74
C ASP A 338 -18.93 20.37 -7.28
N ARG A 339 -17.97 19.70 -6.61
CA ARG A 339 -18.10 19.35 -5.20
C ARG A 339 -17.99 20.57 -4.29
N ASP A 340 -17.10 21.50 -4.60
CA ASP A 340 -16.97 22.75 -3.84
C ASP A 340 -18.23 23.60 -3.97
N ARG A 341 -18.79 23.67 -5.17
CA ARG A 341 -20.07 24.34 -5.42
C ARG A 341 -21.23 23.69 -4.65
N ALA A 342 -21.35 22.36 -4.69
CA ALA A 342 -22.37 21.64 -3.94
C ALA A 342 -22.22 21.82 -2.42
N LEU A 343 -20.99 21.95 -1.92
CA LEU A 343 -20.73 22.25 -0.51
C LEU A 343 -21.17 23.68 -0.17
N ALA A 344 -20.88 24.65 -1.02
CA ALA A 344 -21.30 26.03 -0.83
C ALA A 344 -22.84 26.15 -0.84
N ASP A 345 -23.53 25.44 -1.74
CA ASP A 345 -25.00 25.42 -1.79
C ASP A 345 -25.59 24.76 -0.52
N ALA A 346 -24.97 23.68 -0.03
CA ALA A 346 -25.40 23.05 1.22
C ALA A 346 -25.21 23.97 2.44
N LEU A 347 -24.10 24.73 2.50
CA LEU A 347 -23.87 25.74 3.55
C LEU A 347 -24.90 26.88 3.46
N ALA A 348 -25.24 27.34 2.25
CA ALA A 348 -26.28 28.35 2.06
C ALA A 348 -27.66 27.84 2.53
N GLY A 349 -27.96 26.55 2.27
CA GLY A 349 -29.18 25.89 2.78
C GLY A 349 -29.26 25.86 4.30
N LEU A 350 -28.14 25.57 5.00
CA LEU A 350 -28.08 25.62 6.46
C LEU A 350 -28.29 27.03 7.00
N ALA A 351 -27.72 28.05 6.36
CA ALA A 351 -27.90 29.44 6.75
C ALA A 351 -29.38 29.88 6.57
N SER A 352 -30.04 29.43 5.52
CA SER A 352 -31.45 29.72 5.25
C SER A 352 -32.38 29.02 6.24
N SER A 353 -32.11 27.77 6.59
CA SER A 353 -32.91 26.99 7.56
C SER A 353 -32.77 27.47 9.00
N ALA A 354 -31.62 28.04 9.36
CA ALA A 354 -31.33 28.53 10.71
C ALA A 354 -31.92 29.90 11.03
N ARG A 355 -32.69 30.56 10.07
CA ARG A 355 -33.10 31.98 10.20
C ARG A 355 -31.93 32.82 10.74
N VAL A 356 -30.82 32.82 10.08
CA VAL A 356 -29.78 33.81 10.32
C VAL A 356 -30.42 35.17 10.02
N ALA A 357 -30.79 35.89 11.09
CA ALA A 357 -31.33 37.24 10.99
C ALA A 357 -30.38 38.01 10.07
N SER A 358 -30.91 38.57 8.99
CA SER A 358 -30.19 39.45 8.09
C SER A 358 -29.42 40.46 8.93
N ILE A 359 -28.12 40.44 8.83
CA ILE A 359 -27.28 41.51 9.37
C ILE A 359 -27.53 42.71 8.43
N THR A 360 -28.61 43.45 8.73
CA THR A 360 -28.80 44.77 8.16
C THR A 360 -27.63 45.64 8.58
N PRO A 361 -27.00 46.37 7.65
CA PRO A 361 -25.93 47.29 8.01
C PRO A 361 -26.48 48.30 9.02
N ARG A 362 -25.96 48.30 10.25
CA ARG A 362 -26.26 49.29 11.24
C ARG A 362 -25.84 50.63 10.65
N GLU A 363 -26.79 51.55 10.44
CA GLU A 363 -26.53 52.91 10.02
C GLU A 363 -25.39 53.47 10.89
N ARG A 364 -24.32 53.87 10.23
CA ARG A 364 -23.21 54.61 10.88
C ARG A 364 -23.78 55.94 11.34
N LYS A 365 -24.19 56.06 12.59
CA LYS A 365 -24.41 57.33 13.26
C LYS A 365 -23.05 58.05 13.23
N THR A 366 -22.92 59.03 12.37
CA THR A 366 -21.81 59.97 12.32
C THR A 366 -21.76 60.74 13.63
N LEU A 367 -20.88 60.34 14.52
CA LEU A 367 -20.48 61.17 15.67
C LEU A 367 -19.72 62.37 15.09
N ARG A 368 -20.42 63.52 14.96
CA ARG A 368 -19.78 64.81 14.78
C ARG A 368 -18.95 65.10 16.03
N ILE A 369 -17.65 64.94 15.93
CA ILE A 369 -16.71 65.51 16.93
C ILE A 369 -16.57 66.97 16.58
N SER A 370 -17.15 67.83 17.43
CA SER A 370 -16.97 69.29 17.45
C SER A 370 -15.52 69.58 17.76
N SER A 371 -14.77 70.05 16.76
CA SER A 371 -13.42 70.59 16.93
C SER A 371 -13.55 72.06 17.35
N LYS A 372 -13.25 72.38 18.59
CA LYS A 372 -12.89 73.75 19.00
C LYS A 372 -11.45 74.03 18.58
N PRO A 373 -11.15 75.21 18.03
CA PRO A 373 -9.79 75.62 17.76
C PRO A 373 -9.10 76.13 19.03
N SER A 374 -7.90 75.68 19.32
CA SER A 374 -7.00 76.30 20.26
C SER A 374 -5.77 76.86 19.53
N GLU A 375 -5.52 78.09 19.92
CA GLU A 375 -4.55 79.03 19.41
C GLU A 375 -3.10 78.59 19.34
N SER A 376 -2.48 79.21 18.36
CA SER A 376 -1.08 79.50 18.13
C SER A 376 -0.12 79.51 19.32
N LEU A 377 1.03 78.89 19.17
CA LEU A 377 2.31 79.47 19.63
C LEU A 377 3.43 79.07 18.65
N GLN A 378 3.96 80.14 18.01
CA GLN A 378 5.19 80.20 17.23
C GLN A 378 6.41 79.86 18.10
N HIS A 379 7.36 79.13 17.60
CA HIS A 379 8.76 79.57 17.47
C HIS A 379 9.63 78.48 16.88
N ALA A 380 10.26 78.86 15.78
CA ALA A 380 11.50 78.28 15.26
C ALA A 380 12.70 78.81 16.07
N PRO A 381 14.02 78.50 15.81
CA PRO A 381 14.59 77.74 14.71
C PRO A 381 15.85 76.88 15.06
N SER A 382 16.34 76.18 14.05
CA SER A 382 17.76 75.87 13.70
C SER A 382 18.58 74.94 14.62
N ALA A 383 19.29 74.02 14.09
CA ALA A 383 20.51 73.88 13.37
C ALA A 383 21.01 72.42 13.45
N SER A 384 21.29 71.87 12.36
CA SER A 384 22.52 71.39 11.71
C SER A 384 23.44 70.44 12.49
N THR A 385 23.89 69.47 11.68
CA THR A 385 25.19 68.74 11.64
C THR A 385 25.40 67.63 12.69
N THR A 386 25.58 66.46 12.35
CA THR A 386 26.59 65.78 11.55
C THR A 386 26.07 64.39 11.10
#